data_f648e60106254d3de884c394118fbf58
#
_entry.id   f648e60106254d3de884c394118fbf58
#
_cell.length_a   1.000
_cell.length_b   1.000
_cell.length_c   1.000
_cell.angle_alpha   90.00
_cell.angle_beta   90.00
_cell.angle_gamma   90.00
#
_symmetry.space_group_name_H-M   'P 1'
#
loop_
_entity.id
_entity.type
_entity.pdbx_description
1 polymer ?
#
loop_
_entity_poly.entity_id
_entity_poly.type
_entity_poly.pdbx_seq_one_letter_code
_entity_poly.pdbx_strand_id
1 'polypeptide(L)'
;MRFYTTRYLKEKTKLSKLTKRVSGCFVFFVIIVFILSPVNFAKAENNQGDQETKQQLKKIDEIEEKEEEEERAGALNPIIQEIFGKKVRLNGLVELNYEYLDVDDIGDENSGSSSDFFISTAELALRVFFNEWSKTKIVVTAEDVGQQGEDGKIRLDEAIATLKSLHLPLYLIGGKTVMPFGVFEDHLIEGTLAEDLYEIDEWGTTLGFNPDFYGLNLSFSIYEDPQVIENLQNFDTHDFRPERQKEDKFRSFITNITLEPIEDSLILSAYYDSEPGDGNRNQTVGGAFTLKYWKFTLDAEYITALTREKGENEEENKESAGVVGLAFDLLDSWQLATRYEVYDDDNPGDQDEVLDYRIVAGFNYSLLDVFNFSYLTDALFSFEYRYSKYEKETGSEAANSQNMFQFQLALGF
;
A
#
# COMPACT_ATOMS: atom_id res chain seq x y z
N MET A 1 1.61 38.44 27.96
CA MET A 1 2.41 37.63 27.04
C MET A 1 3.18 36.45 27.67
N ARG A 2 3.17 36.20 28.97
CA ARG A 2 3.86 35.04 29.62
C ARG A 2 2.95 33.86 29.99
N PHE A 3 1.64 33.96 29.77
CA PHE A 3 0.68 32.90 30.17
C PHE A 3 0.27 31.95 29.03
N TYR A 4 0.49 32.33 27.78
CA TYR A 4 0.10 31.49 26.63
C TYR A 4 1.18 30.46 26.25
N THR A 5 2.45 30.81 26.39
CA THR A 5 3.58 29.92 26.09
C THR A 5 3.66 28.68 26.98
N THR A 6 3.18 28.79 28.25
CA THR A 6 3.26 27.67 29.19
C THR A 6 2.16 26.62 28.97
N ARG A 7 1.06 26.99 28.31
CA ARG A 7 -0.04 26.06 28.02
C ARG A 7 0.26 25.25 26.75
N TYR A 8 0.82 25.88 25.74
CA TYR A 8 1.21 25.26 24.49
C TYR A 8 2.33 24.21 24.68
N LEU A 9 3.35 24.54 25.46
CA LEU A 9 4.42 23.59 25.83
C LEU A 9 3.92 22.40 26.68
N LYS A 10 2.84 22.59 27.46
CA LYS A 10 2.25 21.50 28.23
C LYS A 10 1.39 20.56 27.40
N GLU A 11 0.80 21.02 26.32
CA GLU A 11 0.01 20.20 25.40
C GLU A 11 0.92 19.43 24.43
N LYS A 12 1.95 20.07 23.84
CA LYS A 12 2.97 19.35 23.04
C LYS A 12 3.67 18.23 23.86
N THR A 13 3.97 18.49 25.12
CA THR A 13 4.55 17.47 26.02
C THR A 13 3.57 16.34 26.37
N LYS A 14 2.26 16.57 26.27
CA LYS A 14 1.24 15.53 26.47
C LYS A 14 1.07 14.67 25.21
N LEU A 15 1.06 15.28 24.03
CA LEU A 15 0.98 14.56 22.75
C LEU A 15 2.24 13.72 22.52
N SER A 16 3.45 14.28 22.68
CA SER A 16 4.69 13.50 22.55
C SER A 16 4.83 12.37 23.57
N LYS A 17 4.15 12.47 24.71
CA LYS A 17 4.04 11.37 25.69
C LYS A 17 2.99 10.35 25.31
N LEU A 18 1.97 10.73 24.55
CA LEU A 18 0.95 9.82 24.01
C LEU A 18 1.54 8.98 22.85
N THR A 19 2.21 9.64 21.89
CA THR A 19 2.91 8.97 20.77
C THR A 19 3.99 8.02 21.27
N LYS A 20 4.81 8.42 22.24
CA LYS A 20 5.80 7.51 22.88
C LYS A 20 5.15 6.35 23.64
N ARG A 21 3.92 6.52 24.16
CA ARG A 21 3.18 5.44 24.81
C ARG A 21 2.53 4.48 23.80
N VAL A 22 2.00 5.00 22.69
CA VAL A 22 1.40 4.18 21.63
C VAL A 22 2.48 3.38 20.90
N SER A 23 3.60 4.02 20.52
CA SER A 23 4.75 3.33 19.93
C SER A 23 5.32 2.24 20.85
N GLY A 24 5.45 2.54 22.16
CA GLY A 24 5.90 1.55 23.15
C GLY A 24 4.89 0.40 23.37
N CYS A 25 3.59 0.65 23.26
CA CYS A 25 2.57 -0.38 23.40
C CYS A 25 2.52 -1.32 22.18
N PHE A 26 2.71 -0.79 20.97
CA PHE A 26 2.69 -1.60 19.74
C PHE A 26 3.87 -2.55 19.66
N VAL A 27 5.08 -2.07 19.96
CA VAL A 27 6.29 -2.89 20.07
C VAL A 27 6.15 -3.92 21.19
N PHE A 28 5.55 -3.55 22.31
CA PHE A 28 5.31 -4.46 23.45
C PHE A 28 4.25 -5.52 23.13
N PHE A 29 3.23 -5.19 22.34
CA PHE A 29 2.19 -6.14 21.94
C PHE A 29 2.73 -7.19 20.96
N VAL A 30 3.55 -6.79 19.99
CA VAL A 30 4.24 -7.72 19.07
C VAL A 30 5.20 -8.64 19.83
N ILE A 31 5.94 -8.11 20.82
CA ILE A 31 6.85 -8.92 21.66
C ILE A 31 6.08 -9.87 22.58
N ILE A 32 4.93 -9.45 23.14
CA ILE A 32 4.13 -10.30 24.03
C ILE A 32 3.48 -11.47 23.27
N VAL A 33 3.03 -11.26 22.04
CA VAL A 33 2.51 -12.36 21.19
C VAL A 33 3.62 -13.40 20.90
N PHE A 34 4.86 -12.97 20.72
CA PHE A 34 6.00 -13.88 20.55
C PHE A 34 6.42 -14.61 21.82
N ILE A 35 6.24 -14.01 23.01
CA ILE A 35 6.71 -14.60 24.29
C ILE A 35 5.65 -15.50 24.93
N LEU A 36 4.35 -15.26 24.67
CA LEU A 36 3.25 -16.01 25.30
C LEU A 36 2.75 -17.22 24.49
N SER A 37 3.28 -17.47 23.30
CA SER A 37 3.03 -18.72 22.60
C SER A 37 3.84 -19.84 23.24
N PRO A 38 3.24 -20.83 23.92
CA PRO A 38 3.99 -21.99 24.40
C PRO A 38 4.41 -22.81 23.17
N VAL A 39 5.64 -22.63 22.72
CA VAL A 39 6.25 -23.49 21.70
C VAL A 39 6.48 -24.88 22.34
N ASN A 40 5.48 -25.71 22.29
CA ASN A 40 5.65 -27.14 22.55
C ASN A 40 6.32 -27.78 21.32
N PHE A 41 7.63 -27.84 21.32
CA PHE A 41 8.36 -28.72 20.42
C PHE A 41 8.05 -30.18 20.78
N ALA A 42 6.92 -30.68 20.28
CA ALA A 42 6.71 -32.14 20.24
C ALA A 42 7.60 -32.72 19.14
N LYS A 43 8.48 -33.62 19.53
CA LYS A 43 9.22 -34.48 18.61
C LYS A 43 8.22 -35.25 17.74
N ALA A 44 8.06 -34.82 16.49
CA ALA A 44 7.32 -35.59 15.48
C ALA A 44 8.26 -36.65 14.88
N GLU A 45 7.91 -37.89 15.05
CA GLU A 45 8.57 -39.03 14.41
C GLU A 45 8.33 -39.00 12.89
N ASN A 46 9.39 -39.21 12.13
CA ASN A 46 9.43 -39.29 10.69
C ASN A 46 8.51 -40.41 10.15
N ASN A 47 7.35 -40.03 9.59
CA ASN A 47 6.65 -40.79 8.51
C ASN A 47 5.35 -40.12 8.02
N GLN A 48 4.96 -38.94 8.54
CA GLN A 48 3.80 -38.18 8.06
C GLN A 48 4.16 -37.02 7.11
N GLY A 49 5.40 -36.58 7.07
CA GLY A 49 5.85 -35.41 6.33
C GLY A 49 5.59 -35.42 4.81
N ASP A 50 5.63 -36.62 4.19
CA ASP A 50 5.44 -36.74 2.73
C ASP A 50 3.97 -36.60 2.28
N GLN A 51 3.00 -36.92 3.15
CA GLN A 51 1.58 -36.77 2.82
C GLN A 51 1.07 -35.36 3.15
N GLU A 52 1.54 -34.77 4.24
CA GLU A 52 1.23 -33.38 4.61
C GLU A 52 1.81 -32.40 3.59
N THR A 53 3.06 -32.55 3.19
CA THR A 53 3.68 -31.71 2.15
C THR A 53 2.94 -31.78 0.81
N LYS A 54 2.43 -32.95 0.43
CA LYS A 54 1.62 -33.12 -0.79
C LYS A 54 0.22 -32.52 -0.69
N GLN A 55 -0.40 -32.55 0.51
CA GLN A 55 -1.69 -31.87 0.73
C GLN A 55 -1.54 -30.37 0.77
N GLN A 56 -0.42 -29.86 1.25
CA GLN A 56 -0.08 -28.45 1.36
C GLN A 56 0.23 -27.82 -0.01
N LEU A 57 1.05 -28.51 -0.81
CA LEU A 57 1.25 -28.14 -2.22
C LEU A 57 -0.08 -28.09 -2.98
N LYS A 58 -0.98 -29.05 -2.68
CA LYS A 58 -2.31 -29.10 -3.30
C LYS A 58 -3.22 -27.93 -2.87
N LYS A 59 -3.11 -27.42 -1.62
CA LYS A 59 -3.86 -26.23 -1.18
C LYS A 59 -3.33 -24.94 -1.79
N ILE A 60 -1.99 -24.79 -1.92
CA ILE A 60 -1.38 -23.67 -2.63
C ILE A 60 -1.79 -23.71 -4.10
N ASP A 61 -1.75 -24.88 -4.72
CA ASP A 61 -2.26 -25.09 -6.07
C ASP A 61 -3.77 -24.77 -6.18
N GLU A 62 -4.58 -25.09 -5.15
CA GLU A 62 -6.03 -24.81 -5.11
C GLU A 62 -6.36 -23.33 -4.92
N ILE A 63 -5.53 -22.55 -4.19
CA ILE A 63 -5.65 -21.10 -4.06
C ILE A 63 -5.19 -20.43 -5.35
N GLU A 64 -4.03 -20.80 -5.88
CA GLU A 64 -3.58 -20.34 -7.20
C GLU A 64 -4.56 -20.79 -8.31
N GLU A 65 -5.20 -21.97 -8.20
CA GLU A 65 -6.21 -22.44 -9.14
C GLU A 65 -7.54 -21.65 -9.04
N LYS A 66 -7.92 -21.16 -7.86
CA LYS A 66 -9.08 -20.27 -7.67
C LYS A 66 -8.80 -18.87 -8.21
N GLU A 67 -7.67 -18.25 -7.86
CA GLU A 67 -7.24 -17.01 -8.50
C GLU A 67 -7.10 -17.20 -10.01
N GLU A 68 -6.58 -18.34 -10.43
CA GLU A 68 -6.50 -18.73 -11.82
C GLU A 68 -7.84 -18.98 -12.50
N GLU A 69 -8.88 -19.45 -11.81
CA GLU A 69 -10.23 -19.64 -12.35
C GLU A 69 -10.99 -18.31 -12.49
N GLU A 70 -10.83 -17.39 -11.56
CA GLU A 70 -11.39 -16.04 -11.64
C GLU A 70 -10.75 -15.27 -12.81
N GLU A 71 -9.43 -15.31 -12.96
CA GLU A 71 -8.74 -14.73 -14.12
C GLU A 71 -9.06 -15.42 -15.47
N ARG A 72 -9.52 -16.67 -15.47
CA ARG A 72 -9.93 -17.39 -16.70
C ARG A 72 -11.23 -16.90 -17.30
N ALA A 73 -12.03 -16.15 -16.55
CA ALA A 73 -13.36 -15.72 -16.99
C ALA A 73 -13.34 -14.61 -18.03
N GLY A 74 -12.22 -13.88 -18.20
CA GLY A 74 -12.12 -12.76 -19.14
C GLY A 74 -12.28 -13.17 -20.62
N ALA A 75 -12.98 -12.34 -21.39
CA ALA A 75 -13.36 -12.64 -22.77
C ALA A 75 -12.19 -12.79 -23.74
N LEU A 76 -11.06 -12.14 -23.46
CA LEU A 76 -9.86 -12.26 -24.30
C LEU A 76 -9.09 -13.55 -24.04
N ASN A 77 -9.19 -14.12 -22.86
CA ASN A 77 -8.48 -15.33 -22.48
C ASN A 77 -8.80 -16.57 -23.35
N PRO A 78 -10.04 -16.85 -23.74
CA PRO A 78 -10.33 -17.98 -24.64
C PRO A 78 -9.64 -17.87 -26.00
N ILE A 79 -9.61 -16.67 -26.59
CA ILE A 79 -8.95 -16.42 -27.87
C ILE A 79 -7.43 -16.55 -27.73
N ILE A 80 -6.86 -15.97 -26.69
CA ILE A 80 -5.44 -16.06 -26.38
C ILE A 80 -5.04 -17.52 -26.12
N GLN A 81 -5.86 -18.27 -25.38
CA GLN A 81 -5.63 -19.68 -25.11
C GLN A 81 -5.72 -20.56 -26.37
N GLU A 82 -6.56 -20.21 -27.33
CA GLU A 82 -6.64 -20.91 -28.61
C GLU A 82 -5.36 -20.72 -29.43
N ILE A 83 -4.76 -19.52 -29.38
CA ILE A 83 -3.54 -19.17 -30.17
C ILE A 83 -2.28 -19.64 -29.46
N PHE A 84 -2.13 -19.39 -28.16
CA PHE A 84 -0.89 -19.56 -27.38
C PHE A 84 -0.96 -20.71 -26.36
N GLY A 85 -2.09 -21.38 -26.24
CA GLY A 85 -2.35 -22.40 -25.22
C GLY A 85 -2.61 -21.75 -23.85
N LYS A 86 -2.78 -22.60 -22.81
CA LYS A 86 -3.07 -22.16 -21.44
C LYS A 86 -1.90 -21.46 -20.73
N LYS A 87 -0.78 -21.31 -21.39
CA LYS A 87 0.45 -20.73 -20.82
C LYS A 87 0.53 -19.20 -20.89
N VAL A 88 -0.39 -18.58 -21.60
CA VAL A 88 -0.42 -17.11 -21.76
C VAL A 88 -1.79 -16.60 -21.34
N ARG A 89 -1.80 -15.55 -20.54
CA ARG A 89 -3.02 -14.83 -20.13
C ARG A 89 -2.84 -13.35 -20.39
N LEU A 90 -3.91 -12.71 -20.79
CA LEU A 90 -3.99 -11.28 -21.03
C LEU A 90 -5.23 -10.75 -20.31
N ASN A 91 -5.03 -9.83 -19.39
CA ASN A 91 -6.08 -9.14 -18.66
C ASN A 91 -5.97 -7.64 -18.92
N GLY A 92 -7.06 -6.91 -18.77
CA GLY A 92 -7.06 -5.46 -18.86
C GLY A 92 -8.01 -4.86 -17.85
N LEU A 93 -7.72 -3.63 -17.47
CA LEU A 93 -8.53 -2.80 -16.59
C LEU A 93 -8.68 -1.42 -17.21
N VAL A 94 -9.85 -0.81 -17.11
CA VAL A 94 -10.09 0.59 -17.45
C VAL A 94 -10.92 1.22 -16.34
N GLU A 95 -10.44 2.32 -15.80
CA GLU A 95 -11.09 3.11 -14.76
C GLU A 95 -11.41 4.51 -15.27
N LEU A 96 -12.67 4.87 -15.16
CA LEU A 96 -13.19 6.18 -15.53
C LEU A 96 -13.55 6.92 -14.27
N ASN A 97 -12.91 8.08 -14.03
CA ASN A 97 -13.13 8.90 -12.85
C ASN A 97 -13.82 10.20 -13.20
N TYR A 98 -14.73 10.59 -12.32
CA TYR A 98 -15.21 11.96 -12.20
C TYR A 98 -14.86 12.48 -10.82
N GLU A 99 -14.14 13.60 -10.77
CA GLU A 99 -13.71 14.25 -9.55
C GLU A 99 -14.33 15.63 -9.43
N TYR A 100 -14.74 16.01 -8.22
CA TYR A 100 -15.07 17.36 -7.83
C TYR A 100 -14.28 17.74 -6.59
N LEU A 101 -13.46 18.75 -6.71
CA LEU A 101 -12.59 19.28 -5.68
C LEU A 101 -13.07 20.64 -5.23
N ASP A 102 -13.12 20.88 -3.92
CA ASP A 102 -13.44 22.16 -3.30
C ASP A 102 -12.37 22.48 -2.25
N VAL A 103 -11.60 23.54 -2.53
CA VAL A 103 -10.50 23.99 -1.67
C VAL A 103 -10.97 25.23 -0.92
N ASP A 104 -11.02 25.15 0.40
CA ASP A 104 -11.35 26.26 1.28
C ASP A 104 -10.06 26.81 1.91
N ASP A 105 -9.50 27.79 1.24
CA ASP A 105 -8.35 28.57 1.68
C ASP A 105 -8.81 29.98 2.04
N ILE A 106 -8.99 30.23 3.35
CA ILE A 106 -9.46 31.51 3.84
C ILE A 106 -8.30 32.49 3.87
N GLY A 107 -8.01 33.13 2.75
CA GLY A 107 -7.03 34.20 2.68
C GLY A 107 -6.15 34.24 1.46
N ASP A 108 -6.20 33.24 0.61
CA ASP A 108 -5.44 33.21 -0.63
C ASP A 108 -6.33 33.25 -1.88
N GLU A 109 -5.73 33.68 -3.03
CA GLU A 109 -6.40 33.74 -4.34
C GLU A 109 -6.73 32.33 -4.91
N ASN A 110 -6.35 31.26 -4.22
CA ASN A 110 -6.46 29.86 -4.69
C ASN A 110 -7.72 29.11 -4.20
N SER A 111 -8.55 29.73 -3.33
CA SER A 111 -9.82 29.09 -2.96
C SER A 111 -10.74 28.98 -4.17
N GLY A 112 -11.31 27.81 -4.37
CA GLY A 112 -12.21 27.56 -5.49
C GLY A 112 -12.59 26.09 -5.63
N SER A 113 -13.50 25.86 -6.57
CA SER A 113 -13.90 24.50 -6.92
C SER A 113 -13.54 24.16 -8.36
N SER A 114 -13.13 22.94 -8.58
CA SER A 114 -12.87 22.37 -9.91
C SER A 114 -13.58 21.05 -10.08
N SER A 115 -13.76 20.61 -11.32
CA SER A 115 -14.25 19.27 -11.61
C SER A 115 -13.61 18.75 -12.88
N ASP A 116 -13.34 17.47 -12.92
CA ASP A 116 -12.73 16.81 -14.06
C ASP A 116 -13.35 15.44 -14.33
N PHE A 117 -13.19 14.97 -15.59
CA PHE A 117 -13.59 13.65 -16.00
C PHE A 117 -12.49 13.06 -16.90
N PHE A 118 -11.90 11.96 -16.46
CA PHE A 118 -10.72 11.39 -17.08
C PHE A 118 -10.66 9.86 -16.93
N ILE A 119 -9.72 9.24 -17.63
CA ILE A 119 -9.35 7.85 -17.39
C ILE A 119 -8.22 7.86 -16.36
N SER A 120 -8.51 7.47 -15.12
CA SER A 120 -7.48 7.38 -14.08
C SER A 120 -6.47 6.28 -14.40
N THR A 121 -6.96 5.13 -14.85
CA THR A 121 -6.11 3.96 -15.15
C THR A 121 -6.62 3.23 -16.39
N ALA A 122 -5.69 2.89 -17.29
CA ALA A 122 -5.92 1.90 -18.33
C ALA A 122 -4.74 0.94 -18.34
N GLU A 123 -4.97 -0.28 -17.85
CA GLU A 123 -3.93 -1.30 -17.64
C GLU A 123 -4.07 -2.45 -18.64
N LEU A 124 -2.93 -2.98 -19.06
CA LEU A 124 -2.83 -4.23 -19.80
C LEU A 124 -1.77 -5.13 -19.17
N ALA A 125 -2.19 -6.27 -18.63
CA ALA A 125 -1.35 -7.25 -17.97
C ALA A 125 -1.18 -8.51 -18.82
N LEU A 126 0.06 -8.89 -19.10
CA LEU A 126 0.45 -10.11 -19.78
C LEU A 126 1.15 -11.05 -18.80
N ARG A 127 0.61 -12.25 -18.59
CA ARG A 127 1.26 -13.32 -17.80
C ARG A 127 1.65 -14.50 -18.69
N VAL A 128 2.86 -15.01 -18.49
CA VAL A 128 3.39 -16.19 -19.21
C VAL A 128 3.87 -17.23 -18.20
N PHE A 129 3.27 -18.41 -18.23
CA PHE A 129 3.64 -19.55 -17.39
C PHE A 129 4.55 -20.48 -18.19
N PHE A 130 5.82 -20.54 -17.84
CA PHE A 130 6.76 -21.46 -18.50
C PHE A 130 6.57 -22.89 -17.99
N ASN A 131 6.36 -23.03 -16.69
CA ASN A 131 6.12 -24.28 -15.98
C ASN A 131 5.58 -23.98 -14.56
N GLU A 132 5.37 -25.00 -13.73
CA GLU A 132 4.85 -24.91 -12.37
C GLU A 132 5.71 -24.07 -11.40
N TRP A 133 6.99 -23.91 -11.70
CA TRP A 133 7.94 -23.21 -10.82
C TRP A 133 8.44 -21.87 -11.40
N SER A 134 8.01 -21.49 -12.61
CA SER A 134 8.47 -20.22 -13.21
C SER A 134 7.38 -19.54 -14.05
N LYS A 135 7.17 -18.26 -13.75
CA LYS A 135 6.26 -17.38 -14.47
C LYS A 135 6.86 -15.98 -14.66
N THR A 136 6.34 -15.25 -15.61
CA THR A 136 6.62 -13.81 -15.78
C THR A 136 5.33 -13.04 -15.93
N LYS A 137 5.32 -11.79 -15.45
CA LYS A 137 4.22 -10.83 -15.60
C LYS A 137 4.79 -9.52 -16.14
N ILE A 138 4.08 -8.91 -17.08
CA ILE A 138 4.39 -7.58 -17.60
C ILE A 138 3.09 -6.79 -17.55
N VAL A 139 3.12 -5.62 -16.94
CA VAL A 139 2.00 -4.68 -16.84
C VAL A 139 2.42 -3.36 -17.47
N VAL A 140 1.57 -2.87 -18.37
CA VAL A 140 1.70 -1.54 -18.96
C VAL A 140 0.46 -0.75 -18.58
N THR A 141 0.66 0.42 -17.97
CA THR A 141 -0.40 1.27 -17.47
C THR A 141 -0.34 2.64 -18.15
N ALA A 142 -1.49 3.17 -18.52
CA ALA A 142 -1.68 4.56 -18.91
C ALA A 142 -2.52 5.24 -17.82
N GLU A 143 -2.01 6.33 -17.25
CA GLU A 143 -2.64 7.04 -16.14
C GLU A 143 -3.00 8.47 -16.54
N ASP A 144 -4.01 9.01 -15.86
CA ASP A 144 -4.47 10.41 -15.93
C ASP A 144 -4.77 10.89 -17.37
N VAL A 145 -5.26 9.97 -18.20
CA VAL A 145 -5.51 10.27 -19.61
C VAL A 145 -6.73 11.16 -19.75
N GLY A 146 -6.48 12.42 -20.12
CA GLY A 146 -7.50 13.43 -20.30
C GLY A 146 -7.77 14.27 -19.07
N GLN A 147 -7.05 14.08 -17.97
CA GLN A 147 -7.10 14.94 -16.80
C GLN A 147 -6.58 16.35 -17.12
N GLN A 148 -7.25 17.36 -16.60
CA GLN A 148 -6.90 18.73 -16.89
C GLN A 148 -5.59 19.13 -16.19
N GLY A 149 -4.59 19.48 -16.98
CA GLY A 149 -3.27 19.87 -16.50
C GLY A 149 -2.23 18.74 -16.50
N GLU A 150 -2.66 17.49 -16.75
CA GLU A 150 -1.78 16.34 -16.89
C GLU A 150 -1.68 15.88 -18.34
N ASP A 151 -0.49 15.40 -18.73
CA ASP A 151 -0.19 14.95 -20.12
C ASP A 151 -0.55 13.47 -20.36
N GLY A 152 -1.08 12.76 -19.39
CA GLY A 152 -1.33 11.33 -19.42
C GLY A 152 -0.02 10.53 -19.68
N LYS A 153 0.32 9.61 -18.79
CA LYS A 153 1.62 8.89 -18.88
C LYS A 153 1.39 7.43 -19.21
N ILE A 154 2.16 6.90 -20.15
CA ILE A 154 2.25 5.44 -20.36
C ILE A 154 3.54 4.97 -19.73
N ARG A 155 3.45 4.04 -18.80
CA ARG A 155 4.60 3.48 -18.10
C ARG A 155 4.59 1.95 -18.08
N LEU A 156 5.77 1.38 -17.91
CA LEU A 156 5.94 0.00 -17.52
C LEU A 156 5.76 -0.06 -16.00
N ASP A 157 4.62 -0.57 -15.58
CA ASP A 157 4.28 -0.63 -14.17
C ASP A 157 4.94 -1.84 -13.50
N GLU A 158 4.79 -3.01 -14.08
CA GLU A 158 5.41 -4.21 -13.56
C GLU A 158 6.10 -5.01 -14.67
N ALA A 159 7.27 -5.55 -14.39
CA ALA A 159 7.97 -6.48 -15.27
C ALA A 159 8.79 -7.47 -14.43
N ILE A 160 8.19 -8.59 -14.05
CA ILE A 160 8.78 -9.54 -13.12
C ILE A 160 8.96 -10.93 -13.70
N ALA A 161 9.97 -11.61 -13.18
CA ALA A 161 10.12 -13.06 -13.27
C ALA A 161 10.03 -13.66 -11.86
N THR A 162 9.16 -14.64 -11.68
CA THR A 162 8.98 -15.37 -10.41
C THR A 162 9.50 -16.78 -10.57
N LEU A 163 10.31 -17.22 -9.63
CA LEU A 163 10.80 -18.61 -9.50
C LEU A 163 10.36 -19.15 -8.14
N LYS A 164 9.71 -20.30 -8.11
CA LYS A 164 9.33 -21.00 -6.87
C LYS A 164 10.09 -22.32 -6.77
N SER A 165 10.54 -22.69 -5.60
CA SER A 165 11.15 -24.01 -5.39
C SER A 165 10.06 -25.07 -5.24
N LEU A 166 10.23 -26.23 -5.92
CA LEU A 166 9.30 -27.36 -5.82
C LEU A 166 9.43 -28.17 -4.51
N HIS A 167 10.50 -27.96 -3.76
CA HIS A 167 10.82 -28.80 -2.60
C HIS A 167 11.04 -28.03 -1.30
N LEU A 168 11.22 -26.74 -1.41
CA LEU A 168 11.44 -25.85 -0.27
C LEU A 168 10.45 -24.69 -0.35
N PRO A 169 9.96 -24.17 0.76
CA PRO A 169 9.05 -23.02 0.75
C PRO A 169 9.82 -21.73 0.44
N LEU A 170 10.55 -21.71 -0.68
CA LEU A 170 11.36 -20.59 -1.14
C LEU A 170 10.86 -20.08 -2.48
N TYR A 171 10.85 -18.75 -2.62
CA TYR A 171 10.61 -18.10 -3.90
C TYR A 171 11.61 -16.97 -4.14
N LEU A 172 11.80 -16.64 -5.41
CA LEU A 172 12.62 -15.53 -5.88
C LEU A 172 11.80 -14.72 -6.90
N ILE A 173 11.70 -13.43 -6.69
CA ILE A 173 11.10 -12.49 -7.63
C ILE A 173 12.20 -11.52 -8.07
N GLY A 174 12.29 -11.22 -9.35
CA GLY A 174 13.24 -10.23 -9.87
C GLY A 174 12.62 -9.44 -10.99
N GLY A 175 12.86 -8.12 -10.99
CA GLY A 175 12.33 -7.18 -11.97
C GLY A 175 11.82 -5.88 -11.35
N LYS A 176 10.99 -5.14 -12.09
CA LYS A 176 10.29 -3.95 -11.61
C LYS A 176 8.95 -4.37 -10.98
N THR A 177 8.70 -3.96 -9.76
CA THR A 177 7.45 -4.27 -9.02
C THR A 177 7.37 -3.45 -7.75
N VAL A 178 6.18 -3.32 -7.20
CA VAL A 178 5.98 -2.84 -5.83
C VAL A 178 6.68 -3.79 -4.86
N MET A 179 7.59 -3.25 -4.06
CA MET A 179 8.36 -4.00 -3.08
C MET A 179 7.52 -4.32 -1.84
N PRO A 180 7.82 -5.40 -1.09
CA PRO A 180 7.02 -5.82 0.06
C PRO A 180 7.30 -4.93 1.29
N PHE A 181 6.99 -3.65 1.20
CA PHE A 181 7.04 -2.67 2.27
C PHE A 181 5.67 -2.01 2.38
N GLY A 182 5.03 -2.06 3.55
CA GLY A 182 3.63 -1.67 3.71
C GLY A 182 2.65 -2.79 3.35
N VAL A 183 1.41 -2.60 3.76
CA VAL A 183 0.27 -3.47 3.40
C VAL A 183 -0.71 -2.69 2.52
N PHE A 184 -0.91 -1.40 2.81
CA PHE A 184 -1.72 -0.43 2.06
C PHE A 184 -3.12 -0.95 1.69
N GLU A 185 -3.70 -1.78 2.58
CA GLU A 185 -5.05 -2.30 2.36
C GLU A 185 -6.04 -1.16 2.23
N ASP A 186 -6.79 -1.14 1.13
CA ASP A 186 -7.76 -0.09 0.84
C ASP A 186 -9.05 -0.67 0.26
N HIS A 187 -10.16 -0.08 0.70
CA HIS A 187 -11.51 -0.41 0.28
C HIS A 187 -12.18 0.78 -0.42
N LEU A 188 -11.41 1.79 -0.81
CA LEU A 188 -11.86 3.06 -1.35
C LEU A 188 -11.22 3.30 -2.74
N ILE A 189 -11.55 4.40 -3.39
CA ILE A 189 -11.04 4.71 -4.74
C ILE A 189 -9.56 5.11 -4.68
N GLU A 190 -9.24 6.00 -3.75
CA GLU A 190 -7.89 6.53 -3.59
C GLU A 190 -7.08 5.70 -2.63
N GLY A 191 -5.81 5.55 -2.91
CA GLY A 191 -4.84 4.92 -2.03
C GLY A 191 -4.71 5.58 -0.67
N THR A 192 -4.05 4.92 0.26
CA THR A 192 -3.83 5.47 1.60
C THR A 192 -2.71 6.51 1.58
N LEU A 193 -2.72 7.44 2.53
CA LEU A 193 -1.59 8.34 2.73
C LEU A 193 -0.27 7.58 2.97
N ALA A 194 -0.35 6.44 3.64
CA ALA A 194 0.83 5.59 3.86
C ALA A 194 1.36 4.99 2.54
N GLU A 195 0.48 4.66 1.60
CA GLU A 195 0.83 4.22 0.25
C GLU A 195 1.50 5.36 -0.52
N ASP A 196 0.88 6.53 -0.58
CA ASP A 196 1.42 7.71 -1.26
C ASP A 196 2.86 8.04 -0.81
N LEU A 197 3.15 7.90 0.48
CA LEU A 197 4.45 8.27 1.06
C LEU A 197 5.48 7.14 1.02
N TYR A 198 5.05 5.89 1.11
CA TYR A 198 5.96 4.78 1.41
C TYR A 198 5.89 3.61 0.43
N GLU A 199 5.04 3.65 -0.59
CA GLU A 199 5.09 2.64 -1.64
C GLU A 199 6.41 2.72 -2.41
N ILE A 200 7.01 1.56 -2.65
CA ILE A 200 8.29 1.42 -3.33
C ILE A 200 8.07 0.61 -4.60
N ASP A 201 7.94 1.31 -5.74
CA ASP A 201 7.78 0.69 -7.08
C ASP A 201 9.09 0.79 -7.86
N GLU A 202 10.01 -0.16 -7.64
CA GLU A 202 11.36 -0.10 -8.17
C GLU A 202 11.87 -1.42 -8.74
N TRP A 203 12.98 -1.33 -9.49
CA TRP A 203 13.73 -2.50 -9.93
C TRP A 203 14.41 -3.16 -8.75
N GLY A 204 14.15 -4.46 -8.57
CA GLY A 204 14.73 -5.15 -7.44
C GLY A 204 14.67 -6.65 -7.53
N THR A 205 15.08 -7.27 -6.43
CA THR A 205 15.04 -8.73 -6.27
C THR A 205 14.60 -9.06 -4.85
N THR A 206 13.57 -9.89 -4.72
CA THR A 206 13.02 -10.37 -3.46
C THR A 206 13.25 -11.87 -3.31
N LEU A 207 13.92 -12.27 -2.24
CA LEU A 207 13.99 -13.65 -1.79
C LEU A 207 12.97 -13.85 -0.67
N GLY A 208 12.08 -14.82 -0.83
CA GLY A 208 11.07 -15.11 0.18
C GLY A 208 11.10 -16.54 0.67
N PHE A 209 10.62 -16.71 1.90
CA PHE A 209 10.43 -17.99 2.58
C PHE A 209 9.01 -18.03 3.12
N ASN A 210 8.18 -18.90 2.54
CA ASN A 210 6.76 -19.04 2.88
C ASN A 210 6.47 -20.49 3.28
N PRO A 211 6.82 -20.90 4.53
CA PRO A 211 6.46 -22.21 5.06
C PRO A 211 4.98 -22.21 5.43
N ASP A 212 4.34 -23.37 5.31
CA ASP A 212 2.94 -23.54 5.73
C ASP A 212 2.84 -23.63 7.27
N PHE A 213 3.11 -22.49 7.92
CA PHE A 213 3.08 -22.38 9.38
C PHE A 213 2.45 -21.03 9.75
N TYR A 214 1.17 -21.02 10.13
CA TYR A 214 0.41 -19.81 10.46
C TYR A 214 0.52 -18.71 9.40
N GLY A 215 0.50 -19.06 8.10
CA GLY A 215 0.67 -18.11 7.00
C GLY A 215 1.95 -17.28 7.08
N LEU A 216 3.02 -17.82 7.70
CA LEU A 216 4.29 -17.11 7.82
C LEU A 216 4.89 -16.85 6.44
N ASN A 217 5.13 -15.59 6.13
CA ASN A 217 5.91 -15.17 4.98
C ASN A 217 7.04 -14.27 5.46
N LEU A 218 8.28 -14.65 5.16
CA LEU A 218 9.47 -13.83 5.40
C LEU A 218 10.04 -13.43 4.04
N SER A 219 10.30 -12.16 3.82
CA SER A 219 10.95 -11.70 2.61
C SER A 219 12.10 -10.74 2.90
N PHE A 220 13.08 -10.80 2.02
CA PHE A 220 14.20 -9.86 1.96
C PHE A 220 14.37 -9.38 0.54
N SER A 221 14.32 -8.07 0.33
CA SER A 221 14.45 -7.43 -0.97
C SER A 221 15.66 -6.52 -1.00
N ILE A 222 16.29 -6.43 -2.17
CA ILE A 222 17.25 -5.39 -2.52
C ILE A 222 16.73 -4.68 -3.77
N TYR A 223 16.82 -3.36 -3.80
CA TYR A 223 16.28 -2.56 -4.88
C TYR A 223 17.14 -1.34 -5.20
N GLU A 224 16.88 -0.72 -6.35
CA GLU A 224 17.56 0.50 -6.79
C GLU A 224 16.96 1.71 -6.09
N ASP A 225 17.73 2.78 -6.01
CA ASP A 225 17.39 4.12 -5.55
C ASP A 225 16.71 4.28 -4.15
N PRO A 226 16.65 5.46 -3.59
CA PRO A 226 15.95 5.79 -2.35
C PRO A 226 14.51 6.28 -2.64
N GLN A 227 13.58 5.39 -2.95
CA GLN A 227 12.23 5.73 -3.37
C GLN A 227 11.38 6.42 -2.29
N VAL A 228 11.48 5.98 -1.02
CA VAL A 228 10.76 6.64 0.09
C VAL A 228 11.17 8.10 0.21
N ILE A 229 12.46 8.40 0.05
CA ILE A 229 12.94 9.79 0.09
C ILE A 229 12.43 10.61 -1.10
N GLU A 230 12.33 10.00 -2.29
CA GLU A 230 11.76 10.67 -3.47
C GLU A 230 10.28 10.96 -3.27
N ASN A 231 9.51 10.02 -2.73
CA ASN A 231 8.11 10.23 -2.42
C ASN A 231 7.91 11.37 -1.43
N LEU A 232 8.67 11.38 -0.33
CA LEU A 232 8.61 12.44 0.68
C LEU A 232 8.97 13.81 0.10
N GLN A 233 9.92 13.89 -0.84
CA GLN A 233 10.24 15.13 -1.55
C GLN A 233 9.10 15.60 -2.45
N ASN A 234 8.45 14.68 -3.15
CA ASN A 234 7.32 15.00 -4.04
C ASN A 234 6.11 15.52 -3.27
N PHE A 235 5.98 15.15 -2.00
CA PHE A 235 4.93 15.63 -1.09
C PHE A 235 5.30 16.93 -0.34
N ASP A 236 6.42 17.57 -0.72
CA ASP A 236 6.96 18.79 -0.06
C ASP A 236 7.11 18.66 1.47
N THR A 237 7.15 17.42 1.98
CA THR A 237 7.23 17.16 3.41
C THR A 237 8.62 17.35 3.99
N HIS A 238 9.66 17.35 3.14
CA HIS A 238 11.07 17.44 3.59
C HIS A 238 11.93 18.22 2.61
N ASP A 239 12.65 19.22 3.11
CA ASP A 239 13.70 19.95 2.42
C ASP A 239 15.01 19.11 2.37
N PHE A 240 14.99 18.03 1.60
CA PHE A 240 16.21 17.31 1.30
C PHE A 240 17.07 18.09 0.31
N ARG A 241 18.38 17.93 0.37
CA ARG A 241 19.29 18.60 -0.56
C ARG A 241 19.00 18.20 -2.02
N PRO A 242 18.72 19.15 -2.92
CA PRO A 242 18.13 18.86 -4.25
C PRO A 242 19.06 18.18 -5.26
N GLU A 243 20.32 17.87 -4.92
CA GLU A 243 21.31 17.36 -5.90
C GLU A 243 21.76 15.92 -5.59
N ARG A 244 20.81 14.98 -5.39
CA ARG A 244 21.17 13.59 -5.51
C ARG A 244 21.24 13.22 -7.00
N GLN A 245 22.43 12.94 -7.50
CA GLN A 245 22.55 12.18 -8.73
C GLN A 245 22.00 10.78 -8.45
N LYS A 246 20.89 10.42 -9.14
CA LYS A 246 20.43 9.03 -9.17
C LYS A 246 21.62 8.16 -9.55
N GLU A 247 22.06 7.33 -8.63
CA GLU A 247 23.08 6.34 -8.91
C GLU A 247 22.35 5.01 -9.07
N ASP A 248 22.20 4.49 -10.29
CA ASP A 248 21.63 3.17 -10.60
C ASP A 248 22.37 2.06 -9.83
N LYS A 249 22.18 1.97 -8.52
CA LYS A 249 22.88 1.03 -7.65
C LYS A 249 21.92 0.40 -6.65
N PHE A 250 21.91 -0.91 -6.61
CA PHE A 250 21.22 -1.70 -5.58
C PHE A 250 21.84 -1.47 -4.20
N ARG A 251 21.35 -0.49 -3.46
CA ARG A 251 21.84 -0.12 -2.13
C ARG A 251 20.75 -0.08 -1.06
N SER A 252 19.51 -0.09 -1.50
CA SER A 252 18.34 -0.10 -0.64
C SER A 252 17.93 -1.53 -0.34
N PHE A 253 17.37 -1.79 0.84
CA PHE A 253 16.87 -3.11 1.20
C PHE A 253 15.67 -3.07 2.12
N ILE A 254 14.79 -4.03 1.96
CA ILE A 254 13.59 -4.24 2.76
C ILE A 254 13.65 -5.62 3.42
N THR A 255 13.11 -5.70 4.63
CA THR A 255 12.77 -6.96 5.29
C THR A 255 11.32 -6.90 5.72
N ASN A 256 10.55 -7.92 5.34
CA ASN A 256 9.15 -8.02 5.72
C ASN A 256 8.89 -9.37 6.39
N ILE A 257 8.01 -9.37 7.38
CA ILE A 257 7.43 -10.54 8.02
C ILE A 257 5.92 -10.39 8.05
N THR A 258 5.20 -11.36 7.50
CA THR A 258 3.75 -11.46 7.58
C THR A 258 3.37 -12.77 8.25
N LEU A 259 2.36 -12.73 9.11
CA LEU A 259 1.78 -13.87 9.82
C LEU A 259 0.27 -13.84 9.63
N GLU A 260 -0.32 -14.98 9.40
CA GLU A 260 -1.77 -15.18 9.36
C GLU A 260 -2.17 -16.24 10.41
N PRO A 261 -2.18 -15.87 11.70
CA PRO A 261 -2.43 -16.83 12.79
C PRO A 261 -3.84 -17.41 12.78
N ILE A 262 -4.78 -16.73 12.15
CA ILE A 262 -6.16 -17.20 11.93
C ILE A 262 -6.44 -17.02 10.44
N GLU A 263 -6.48 -18.12 9.70
CA GLU A 263 -6.70 -18.16 8.25
C GLU A 263 -7.89 -17.30 7.85
N ASP A 264 -7.74 -16.46 6.82
CA ASP A 264 -8.71 -15.51 6.29
C ASP A 264 -9.29 -14.48 7.28
N SER A 265 -8.76 -14.42 8.51
CA SER A 265 -9.35 -13.57 9.55
C SER A 265 -8.39 -12.60 10.20
N LEU A 266 -7.16 -12.99 10.47
CA LEU A 266 -6.18 -12.11 11.12
C LEU A 266 -4.84 -12.18 10.41
N ILE A 267 -4.44 -11.06 9.83
CA ILE A 267 -3.13 -10.87 9.20
C ILE A 267 -2.35 -9.86 10.03
N LEU A 268 -1.10 -10.15 10.30
CA LEU A 268 -0.17 -9.27 11.02
C LEU A 268 1.08 -9.09 10.18
N SER A 269 1.50 -7.86 9.95
CA SER A 269 2.70 -7.54 9.18
C SER A 269 3.63 -6.61 9.94
N ALA A 270 4.94 -6.80 9.75
CA ALA A 270 5.96 -5.86 10.21
C ALA A 270 7.06 -5.78 9.16
N TYR A 271 7.54 -4.58 8.90
CA TYR A 271 8.49 -4.33 7.84
C TYR A 271 9.50 -3.27 8.25
N TYR A 272 10.66 -3.36 7.63
CA TYR A 272 11.77 -2.45 7.81
C TYR A 272 12.40 -2.16 6.46
N ASP A 273 12.60 -0.88 6.19
CA ASP A 273 13.31 -0.40 5.02
C ASP A 273 14.57 0.36 5.41
N SER A 274 15.58 0.32 4.55
CA SER A 274 16.80 1.08 4.72
C SER A 274 17.39 1.50 3.39
N GLU A 275 17.37 2.79 3.15
CA GLU A 275 17.87 3.46 1.96
C GLU A 275 19.19 4.20 2.21
N PRO A 276 20.03 4.41 1.18
CA PRO A 276 21.21 5.23 1.31
C PRO A 276 20.83 6.69 1.57
N GLY A 277 21.57 7.37 2.45
CA GLY A 277 21.41 8.77 2.79
C GLY A 277 22.73 9.54 2.69
N ASP A 278 22.69 10.89 2.69
CA ASP A 278 23.88 11.72 2.82
C ASP A 278 24.35 11.74 4.27
N GLY A 279 25.43 11.02 4.54
CA GLY A 279 26.02 10.86 5.88
C GLY A 279 25.40 9.75 6.72
N ASN A 280 24.09 9.60 6.75
CA ASN A 280 23.35 8.54 7.46
C ASN A 280 22.48 7.74 6.50
N ARG A 281 22.11 6.52 6.88
CA ARG A 281 21.06 5.78 6.15
C ARG A 281 19.67 6.27 6.58
N ASN A 282 18.79 6.41 5.61
CA ASN A 282 17.37 6.57 5.86
C ASN A 282 16.78 5.23 6.26
N GLN A 283 16.09 5.18 7.38
CA GLN A 283 15.54 3.95 7.92
C GLN A 283 14.09 4.16 8.31
N THR A 284 13.23 3.29 7.81
CA THR A 284 11.79 3.32 8.04
C THR A 284 11.34 1.99 8.61
N VAL A 285 10.42 2.01 9.55
CA VAL A 285 9.81 0.82 10.12
C VAL A 285 8.31 0.99 10.16
N GLY A 286 7.60 -0.09 9.92
CA GLY A 286 6.16 -0.08 10.02
C GLY A 286 5.60 -1.42 10.45
N GLY A 287 4.29 -1.41 10.67
CA GLY A 287 3.53 -2.60 10.95
C GLY A 287 2.06 -2.37 10.70
N ALA A 288 1.41 -3.43 10.28
CA ALA A 288 0.01 -3.42 9.94
C ALA A 288 -0.73 -4.64 10.51
N PHE A 289 -2.02 -4.52 10.66
CA PHE A 289 -2.89 -5.67 10.87
C PHE A 289 -4.20 -5.52 10.10
N THR A 290 -4.71 -6.66 9.62
CA THR A 290 -6.05 -6.81 9.06
C THR A 290 -6.82 -7.80 9.90
N LEU A 291 -8.04 -7.43 10.33
CA LEU A 291 -8.95 -8.29 11.06
C LEU A 291 -10.27 -8.39 10.30
N LYS A 292 -10.58 -9.58 9.79
CA LYS A 292 -11.86 -9.90 9.14
C LYS A 292 -12.74 -10.68 10.12
N TYR A 293 -13.90 -10.13 10.41
CA TYR A 293 -14.87 -10.78 11.29
C TYR A 293 -16.29 -10.61 10.76
N TRP A 294 -16.91 -11.71 10.38
CA TRP A 294 -18.24 -11.76 9.74
C TRP A 294 -18.24 -10.92 8.44
N LYS A 295 -18.87 -9.77 8.41
CA LYS A 295 -18.96 -8.82 7.31
C LYS A 295 -18.11 -7.57 7.51
N PHE A 296 -17.30 -7.53 8.53
CA PHE A 296 -16.45 -6.40 8.86
C PHE A 296 -14.98 -6.73 8.54
N THR A 297 -14.30 -5.79 7.95
CA THR A 297 -12.85 -5.77 7.82
C THR A 297 -12.34 -4.52 8.52
N LEU A 298 -11.41 -4.68 9.45
CA LEU A 298 -10.70 -3.61 10.14
C LEU A 298 -9.24 -3.69 9.77
N ASP A 299 -8.72 -2.63 9.18
CA ASP A 299 -7.32 -2.48 8.80
C ASP A 299 -6.68 -1.37 9.62
N ALA A 300 -5.44 -1.56 10.01
CA ALA A 300 -4.65 -0.48 10.59
C ALA A 300 -3.18 -0.66 10.24
N GLU A 301 -2.55 0.46 9.92
CA GLU A 301 -1.14 0.55 9.56
C GLU A 301 -0.50 1.76 10.22
N TYR A 302 0.74 1.62 10.64
CA TYR A 302 1.55 2.71 11.14
C TYR A 302 2.99 2.57 10.66
N ILE A 303 3.48 3.62 10.03
CA ILE A 303 4.84 3.70 9.48
C ILE A 303 5.55 4.92 10.08
N THR A 304 6.81 4.81 10.40
CA THR A 304 7.59 5.91 10.97
C THR A 304 9.06 5.82 10.60
N ALA A 305 9.68 6.97 10.43
CA ALA A 305 11.12 7.11 10.28
C ALA A 305 11.84 6.79 11.61
N LEU A 306 12.87 5.96 11.56
CA LEU A 306 13.82 5.76 12.65
C LEU A 306 14.98 6.75 12.56
N THR A 307 15.52 6.91 11.36
CA THR A 307 16.59 7.86 11.04
C THR A 307 16.34 8.44 9.67
N ARG A 308 16.70 9.72 9.49
CA ARG A 308 16.72 10.40 8.20
C ARG A 308 18.07 11.07 8.00
N GLU A 309 18.43 11.29 6.77
CA GLU A 309 19.53 12.18 6.43
C GLU A 309 19.21 13.60 6.89
N LYS A 310 20.22 14.39 7.04
CA LYS A 310 20.05 15.78 7.48
C LYS A 310 19.61 16.65 6.31
N GLY A 311 18.58 17.45 6.53
CA GLY A 311 18.15 18.50 5.62
C GLY A 311 19.17 19.64 5.49
N GLU A 312 18.83 20.67 4.76
CA GLU A 312 19.68 21.86 4.58
C GLU A 312 19.98 22.58 5.89
N ASN A 313 19.08 22.51 6.87
CA ASN A 313 19.22 23.07 8.22
C ASN A 313 20.10 22.22 9.17
N GLU A 314 20.71 21.12 8.69
CA GLU A 314 21.47 20.14 9.46
C GLU A 314 20.67 19.39 10.56
N GLU A 315 19.35 19.47 10.54
CA GLU A 315 18.45 18.72 11.41
C GLU A 315 17.93 17.45 10.74
N GLU A 316 17.67 16.41 11.53
CA GLU A 316 16.97 15.19 11.06
C GLU A 316 15.48 15.40 11.23
N ASN A 317 14.73 15.44 10.14
CA ASN A 317 13.28 15.48 10.18
C ASN A 317 12.73 14.06 10.06
N LYS A 318 11.89 13.65 10.99
CA LYS A 318 11.31 12.32 11.03
C LYS A 318 9.80 12.43 10.92
N GLU A 319 9.29 11.71 9.98
CA GLU A 319 7.86 11.65 9.73
C GLU A 319 7.25 10.36 10.24
N SER A 320 5.94 10.38 10.39
CA SER A 320 5.13 9.19 10.61
C SER A 320 3.76 9.32 9.98
N ALA A 321 3.23 8.22 9.46
CA ALA A 321 1.87 8.11 8.97
C ALA A 321 1.13 6.98 9.68
N GLY A 322 -0.14 7.22 9.96
CA GLY A 322 -1.03 6.24 10.57
C GLY A 322 -2.36 6.17 9.82
N VAL A 323 -2.84 4.96 9.58
CA VAL A 323 -4.07 4.69 8.86
C VAL A 323 -4.91 3.71 9.65
N VAL A 324 -6.22 3.96 9.75
CA VAL A 324 -7.20 3.00 10.28
C VAL A 324 -8.41 3.00 9.35
N GLY A 325 -8.68 1.86 8.74
CA GLY A 325 -9.80 1.61 7.83
C GLY A 325 -10.84 0.66 8.43
N LEU A 326 -12.08 0.82 8.04
CA LEU A 326 -13.18 -0.08 8.37
C LEU A 326 -14.06 -0.27 7.13
N ALA A 327 -14.18 -1.50 6.67
CA ALA A 327 -15.11 -1.88 5.62
C ALA A 327 -16.23 -2.78 6.16
N PHE A 328 -17.42 -2.69 5.55
CA PHE A 328 -18.61 -3.46 5.89
C PHE A 328 -19.31 -3.95 4.62
N ASP A 329 -19.35 -5.26 4.42
CA ASP A 329 -20.06 -5.91 3.33
C ASP A 329 -21.57 -5.98 3.64
N LEU A 330 -22.29 -4.94 3.23
CA LEU A 330 -23.72 -4.82 3.48
C LEU A 330 -24.51 -5.94 2.82
N LEU A 331 -24.23 -6.15 1.52
CA LEU A 331 -24.74 -7.21 0.66
C LEU A 331 -23.56 -7.79 -0.15
N ASP A 332 -23.75 -8.89 -0.84
CA ASP A 332 -22.71 -9.50 -1.66
C ASP A 332 -22.18 -8.53 -2.76
N SER A 333 -23.02 -7.59 -3.22
CA SER A 333 -22.70 -6.58 -4.22
C SER A 333 -22.39 -5.18 -3.64
N TRP A 334 -22.52 -4.96 -2.33
CA TRP A 334 -22.36 -3.65 -1.70
C TRP A 334 -21.36 -3.69 -0.55
N GLN A 335 -20.34 -2.87 -0.64
CA GLN A 335 -19.41 -2.61 0.46
C GLN A 335 -19.44 -1.13 0.84
N LEU A 336 -19.50 -0.83 2.13
CA LEU A 336 -19.31 0.50 2.69
C LEU A 336 -17.94 0.55 3.32
N ALA A 337 -17.20 1.63 3.14
CA ALA A 337 -15.89 1.80 3.75
C ALA A 337 -15.69 3.20 4.31
N THR A 338 -14.85 3.30 5.34
CA THR A 338 -14.39 4.57 5.89
C THR A 338 -12.97 4.42 6.40
N ARG A 339 -12.17 5.50 6.29
CA ARG A 339 -10.76 5.52 6.66
C ARG A 339 -10.42 6.83 7.37
N TYR A 340 -9.59 6.75 8.39
CA TYR A 340 -8.99 7.87 9.08
C TYR A 340 -7.48 7.78 8.98
N GLU A 341 -6.84 8.85 8.55
CA GLU A 341 -5.42 8.93 8.32
C GLU A 341 -4.84 10.12 9.07
N VAL A 342 -3.63 9.97 9.56
CA VAL A 342 -2.87 11.03 10.24
C VAL A 342 -1.45 11.05 9.72
N TYR A 343 -0.90 12.24 9.64
CA TYR A 343 0.50 12.47 9.35
C TYR A 343 1.10 13.32 10.48
N ASP A 344 2.35 13.08 10.80
CA ASP A 344 3.09 13.86 11.80
C ASP A 344 4.55 13.91 11.36
N ASP A 345 5.13 15.09 11.28
CA ASP A 345 6.56 15.27 11.08
C ASP A 345 7.16 16.16 12.17
N ASP A 346 8.44 15.93 12.46
CA ASP A 346 9.19 16.72 13.45
C ASP A 346 9.75 18.02 12.83
N ASN A 347 9.39 18.37 11.58
CA ASN A 347 9.95 19.53 10.88
C ASN A 347 9.39 20.83 11.47
N PRO A 348 10.21 21.67 12.12
CA PRO A 348 9.77 22.97 12.63
C PRO A 348 9.78 24.09 11.57
N GLY A 349 10.06 23.74 10.30
CA GLY A 349 10.23 24.70 9.21
C GLY A 349 8.92 25.27 8.65
N ASP A 350 9.06 26.28 7.83
CA ASP A 350 8.00 27.04 7.14
C ASP A 350 7.28 26.20 6.06
N GLN A 351 6.83 25.01 6.39
CA GLN A 351 6.06 24.22 5.43
C GLN A 351 4.60 24.65 5.51
N ASP A 352 4.21 25.40 4.50
CA ASP A 352 2.82 25.63 4.16
C ASP A 352 2.19 24.29 3.76
N GLU A 353 1.06 23.91 4.41
CA GLU A 353 0.19 22.85 3.92
C GLU A 353 0.58 21.38 4.25
N VAL A 354 1.25 21.11 5.36
CA VAL A 354 1.40 19.73 5.83
C VAL A 354 0.04 19.16 6.24
N LEU A 355 -0.29 17.96 5.75
CA LEU A 355 -1.53 17.27 6.08
C LEU A 355 -1.54 16.93 7.59
N ASP A 356 -2.56 17.42 8.34
CA ASP A 356 -2.80 17.07 9.74
C ASP A 356 -3.56 15.74 9.84
N TYR A 357 -4.71 15.65 9.15
CA TYR A 357 -5.48 14.42 9.04
C TYR A 357 -6.38 14.38 7.81
N ARG A 358 -6.77 13.17 7.43
CA ARG A 358 -7.73 12.90 6.36
C ARG A 358 -8.82 11.95 6.86
N ILE A 359 -10.06 12.23 6.46
CA ILE A 359 -11.20 11.33 6.68
C ILE A 359 -11.77 10.99 5.32
N VAL A 360 -11.92 9.71 5.05
CA VAL A 360 -12.46 9.19 3.80
C VAL A 360 -13.63 8.29 4.09
N ALA A 361 -14.68 8.37 3.27
CA ALA A 361 -15.84 7.50 3.36
C ALA A 361 -16.44 7.26 1.98
N GLY A 362 -16.83 6.04 1.70
CA GLY A 362 -17.34 5.69 0.38
C GLY A 362 -18.10 4.38 0.35
N PHE A 363 -18.46 3.98 -0.85
CA PHE A 363 -19.03 2.67 -1.10
C PHE A 363 -18.58 2.12 -2.46
N ASN A 364 -18.58 0.81 -2.56
CA ASN A 364 -18.36 0.05 -3.77
C ASN A 364 -19.62 -0.76 -4.10
N TYR A 365 -19.95 -0.82 -5.39
CA TYR A 365 -21.09 -1.57 -5.90
C TYR A 365 -20.70 -2.42 -7.10
N SER A 366 -20.76 -3.76 -6.96
CA SER A 366 -20.52 -4.70 -8.06
C SER A 366 -21.69 -4.66 -9.05
N LEU A 367 -21.40 -4.26 -10.29
CA LEU A 367 -22.37 -4.22 -11.37
C LEU A 367 -22.57 -5.60 -12.01
N LEU A 368 -21.62 -6.52 -11.87
CA LEU A 368 -21.72 -7.87 -12.42
C LEU A 368 -22.88 -8.66 -11.80
N ASP A 369 -23.18 -8.41 -10.53
CA ASP A 369 -24.30 -9.07 -9.84
C ASP A 369 -25.67 -8.65 -10.36
N VAL A 370 -25.74 -7.50 -11.04
CA VAL A 370 -26.98 -6.93 -11.59
C VAL A 370 -27.07 -7.11 -13.09
N PHE A 371 -25.96 -6.96 -13.79
CA PHE A 371 -25.87 -7.00 -15.24
C PHE A 371 -24.96 -8.16 -15.66
N ASN A 372 -25.48 -9.10 -16.39
CA ASN A 372 -24.71 -10.20 -16.94
C ASN A 372 -23.86 -9.72 -18.13
N PHE A 373 -22.68 -9.17 -17.86
CA PHE A 373 -21.70 -8.80 -18.88
C PHE A 373 -20.79 -10.00 -19.17
N SER A 374 -21.10 -10.78 -20.20
CA SER A 374 -20.35 -12.00 -20.55
C SER A 374 -18.88 -11.76 -20.98
N TYR A 375 -18.47 -10.49 -21.07
CA TYR A 375 -17.14 -10.09 -21.53
C TYR A 375 -16.29 -9.37 -20.46
N LEU A 376 -16.85 -9.11 -19.30
CA LEU A 376 -16.14 -8.47 -18.20
C LEU A 376 -15.86 -9.51 -17.12
N THR A 377 -14.66 -9.43 -16.54
CA THR A 377 -14.29 -10.18 -15.34
C THR A 377 -14.70 -9.43 -14.09
N ASP A 378 -14.69 -8.08 -14.18
CA ASP A 378 -15.10 -7.19 -13.12
C ASP A 378 -15.82 -5.97 -13.68
N ALA A 379 -16.76 -5.41 -12.91
CA ALA A 379 -17.43 -4.15 -13.20
C ALA A 379 -17.86 -3.52 -11.88
N LEU A 380 -17.12 -2.53 -11.42
CA LEU A 380 -17.32 -1.89 -10.13
C LEU A 380 -17.70 -0.41 -10.32
N PHE A 381 -18.74 0.02 -9.62
CA PHE A 381 -19.03 1.44 -9.45
C PHE A 381 -18.73 1.85 -8.02
N SER A 382 -17.89 2.87 -7.85
CA SER A 382 -17.44 3.36 -6.57
C SER A 382 -17.77 4.84 -6.39
N PHE A 383 -17.98 5.22 -5.15
CA PHE A 383 -18.10 6.61 -4.72
C PHE A 383 -17.25 6.84 -3.49
N GLU A 384 -16.55 7.97 -3.46
CA GLU A 384 -15.75 8.41 -2.33
C GLU A 384 -16.01 9.88 -2.01
N TYR A 385 -16.02 10.19 -0.73
CA TYR A 385 -15.91 11.53 -0.18
C TYR A 385 -14.67 11.60 0.70
N ARG A 386 -13.80 12.56 0.43
CA ARG A 386 -12.56 12.81 1.17
C ARG A 386 -12.56 14.23 1.75
N TYR A 387 -12.29 14.32 3.04
CA TYR A 387 -12.02 15.55 3.75
C TYR A 387 -10.59 15.54 4.24
N SER A 388 -9.77 16.50 3.78
CA SER A 388 -8.37 16.68 4.19
C SER A 388 -8.25 17.99 4.98
N LYS A 389 -7.53 17.94 6.09
CA LYS A 389 -7.19 19.07 6.93
C LYS A 389 -5.69 19.24 6.95
N TYR A 390 -5.25 20.47 6.69
CA TYR A 390 -3.84 20.83 6.68
C TYR A 390 -3.49 21.66 7.91
N GLU A 391 -2.25 21.53 8.41
CA GLU A 391 -1.75 22.33 9.52
C GLU A 391 -1.68 23.81 9.14
N LYS A 392 -1.79 24.67 10.15
CA LYS A 392 -1.64 26.11 9.97
C LYS A 392 -0.19 26.52 10.03
N GLU A 393 0.23 27.31 9.05
CA GLU A 393 1.45 28.07 9.14
C GLU A 393 1.47 28.98 10.38
N THR A 394 2.64 29.16 11.01
CA THR A 394 2.80 30.02 12.18
C THR A 394 2.65 31.49 11.77
N GLY A 395 1.46 32.04 11.99
CA GLY A 395 1.11 33.43 11.68
C GLY A 395 0.01 33.61 10.64
N SER A 396 -0.42 32.55 9.99
CA SER A 396 -1.61 32.55 9.13
C SER A 396 -2.90 32.45 9.96
N GLU A 397 -3.95 33.18 9.58
CA GLU A 397 -5.30 33.01 10.12
C GLU A 397 -6.08 31.90 9.39
N ALA A 398 -5.57 31.43 8.25
CA ALA A 398 -6.21 30.45 7.39
C ALA A 398 -6.07 29.02 7.93
N ALA A 399 -7.14 28.28 7.87
CA ALA A 399 -7.12 26.83 8.07
C ALA A 399 -7.45 26.21 6.72
N ASN A 400 -6.46 25.62 6.09
CA ASN A 400 -6.64 24.98 4.81
C ASN A 400 -7.39 23.67 4.99
N SER A 401 -8.45 23.50 4.24
CA SER A 401 -9.18 22.24 4.16
C SER A 401 -9.61 21.99 2.72
N GLN A 402 -9.70 20.71 2.38
CA GLN A 402 -10.06 20.25 1.07
C GLN A 402 -11.19 19.24 1.17
N ASN A 403 -12.20 19.40 0.35
CA ASN A 403 -13.27 18.43 0.17
C ASN A 403 -13.18 17.86 -1.25
N MET A 404 -13.18 16.57 -1.40
CA MET A 404 -13.21 15.91 -2.69
C MET A 404 -14.37 14.91 -2.75
N PHE A 405 -15.04 14.89 -3.88
CA PHE A 405 -16.05 13.88 -4.22
C PHE A 405 -15.59 13.18 -5.49
N GLN A 406 -15.53 11.88 -5.45
CA GLN A 406 -15.06 11.07 -6.57
C GLN A 406 -16.05 9.97 -6.91
N PHE A 407 -16.22 9.74 -8.20
CA PHE A 407 -16.99 8.61 -8.74
C PHE A 407 -16.11 7.86 -9.72
N GLN A 408 -16.05 6.56 -9.57
CA GLN A 408 -15.27 5.70 -10.45
C GLN A 408 -16.15 4.60 -11.06
N LEU A 409 -15.89 4.29 -12.32
CA LEU A 409 -16.36 3.08 -12.99
C LEU A 409 -15.14 2.29 -13.45
N ALA A 410 -14.87 1.18 -12.77
CA ALA A 410 -13.80 0.25 -13.11
C ALA A 410 -14.36 -0.94 -13.90
N LEU A 411 -13.74 -1.27 -15.04
CA LEU A 411 -14.13 -2.35 -15.94
C LEU A 411 -12.93 -3.26 -16.20
N GLY A 412 -12.97 -4.48 -15.68
CA GLY A 412 -11.96 -5.53 -15.90
C GLY A 412 -12.38 -6.51 -17.00
N PHE A 413 -11.42 -7.01 -17.81
CA PHE A 413 -11.66 -7.96 -18.89
C PHE A 413 -10.49 -8.92 -19.15
#